data_553a4c52c133c30c2978702ebb1cc640
#
_entry.id   553a4c52c133c30c2978702ebb1cc640
#
_cell.length_a   1.000
_cell.length_b   1.000
_cell.length_c   1.000
_cell.angle_alpha   90.00
_cell.angle_beta   90.00
_cell.angle_gamma   90.00
#
_symmetry.space_group_name_H-M   'P 1'
#
loop_
_entity.id
_entity.type
_entity.pdbx_description
1 polymer ?
#
loop_
_entity_poly.entity_id
_entity_poly.type
_entity_poly.pdbx_seq_one_letter_code
_entity_poly.pdbx_strand_id
1 'polypeptide(L)'
;MEKKCNRFKDLLTPKIITAVAGLIFLTIIAGILTGSALHRKNAEAPVKDASRLGEMSVLPDTRVRVLSHYRCGHIKTYETQEYIGYTEEMLSKLPGCTVDKMTKAEVVLIMSVDSYCDNHYILKSDENGFLCVFSTDAESKKAPIRLDINAKSLPQDEYNSLIKGIVFNSLEEINIYLEGIET
;
A
#
# COMPACT_ATOMS: atom_id res chain seq x y z
N MET A 1 -18.11 -47.96 -16.55
CA MET A 1 -17.15 -46.97 -17.02
C MET A 1 -16.12 -46.64 -15.94
N GLU A 2 -15.37 -47.65 -15.49
CA GLU A 2 -14.39 -47.52 -14.38
C GLU A 2 -13.06 -48.21 -14.75
N LYS A 3 -12.31 -47.69 -15.72
CA LYS A 3 -11.01 -48.24 -16.10
C LYS A 3 -9.96 -47.21 -16.55
N LYS A 4 -10.05 -45.95 -16.17
CA LYS A 4 -9.06 -44.93 -16.59
C LYS A 4 -8.29 -44.22 -15.44
N CYS A 5 -8.49 -44.59 -14.18
CA CYS A 5 -7.84 -43.88 -13.06
C CYS A 5 -6.63 -44.58 -12.42
N ASN A 6 -6.28 -45.79 -12.86
CA ASN A 6 -5.21 -46.58 -12.21
C ASN A 6 -3.84 -46.55 -12.89
N ARG A 7 -3.68 -45.82 -14.02
CA ARG A 7 -2.38 -45.81 -14.73
C ARG A 7 -1.39 -44.75 -14.25
N PHE A 8 -1.79 -43.90 -13.31
CA PHE A 8 -0.91 -42.83 -12.78
C PHE A 8 -0.16 -43.22 -11.49
N LYS A 9 -0.60 -44.30 -10.80
CA LYS A 9 0.03 -44.74 -9.55
C LYS A 9 1.29 -45.58 -9.77
N ASP A 10 1.43 -46.23 -10.92
CA ASP A 10 2.57 -47.12 -11.17
C ASP A 10 3.81 -46.43 -11.74
N LEU A 11 3.72 -45.12 -12.05
CA LEU A 11 4.85 -44.33 -12.57
C LEU A 11 5.66 -43.62 -11.48
N LEU A 12 5.20 -43.64 -10.23
CA LEU A 12 5.92 -43.03 -9.11
C LEU A 12 6.72 -44.11 -8.34
N THR A 13 7.78 -44.61 -8.94
CA THR A 13 8.74 -45.43 -8.19
C THR A 13 9.49 -44.55 -7.20
N PRO A 14 9.83 -45.03 -5.97
CA PRO A 14 10.51 -44.23 -4.95
C PRO A 14 11.82 -43.59 -5.45
N LYS A 15 12.45 -44.17 -6.45
CA LYS A 15 13.67 -43.65 -7.11
C LYS A 15 13.39 -42.35 -7.92
N ILE A 16 12.21 -42.21 -8.52
CA ILE A 16 11.83 -40.99 -9.29
C ILE A 16 11.49 -39.87 -8.32
N ILE A 17 10.82 -40.17 -7.20
CA ILE A 17 10.48 -39.19 -6.18
C ILE A 17 11.76 -38.60 -5.55
N THR A 18 12.76 -39.42 -5.25
CA THR A 18 14.04 -38.94 -4.69
C THR A 18 14.85 -38.13 -5.70
N ALA A 19 14.81 -38.50 -6.99
CA ALA A 19 15.49 -37.72 -8.03
C ALA A 19 14.86 -36.35 -8.25
N VAL A 20 13.52 -36.25 -8.27
CA VAL A 20 12.79 -34.98 -8.43
C VAL A 20 12.96 -34.07 -7.19
N ALA A 21 12.92 -34.65 -5.98
CA ALA A 21 13.16 -33.89 -4.74
C ALA A 21 14.59 -33.35 -4.70
N GLY A 22 15.58 -34.11 -5.15
CA GLY A 22 16.97 -33.64 -5.24
C GLY A 22 17.16 -32.49 -6.23
N LEU A 23 16.45 -32.54 -7.37
CA LEU A 23 16.54 -31.50 -8.39
C LEU A 23 15.89 -30.19 -7.93
N ILE A 24 14.75 -30.26 -7.22
CA ILE A 24 14.08 -29.11 -6.63
C ILE A 24 14.97 -28.47 -5.54
N PHE A 25 15.64 -29.28 -4.73
CA PHE A 25 16.53 -28.78 -3.68
C PHE A 25 17.76 -28.04 -4.25
N LEU A 26 18.33 -28.56 -5.34
CA LEU A 26 19.44 -27.93 -6.07
C LEU A 26 19.04 -26.58 -6.68
N THR A 27 17.84 -26.47 -7.23
CA THR A 27 17.35 -25.21 -7.81
C THR A 27 17.09 -24.14 -6.74
N ILE A 28 16.60 -24.53 -5.56
CA ILE A 28 16.40 -23.62 -4.43
C ILE A 28 17.75 -23.09 -3.91
N ILE A 29 18.76 -23.96 -3.75
CA ILE A 29 20.09 -23.55 -3.32
C ILE A 29 20.76 -22.63 -4.35
N ALA A 30 20.65 -22.95 -5.65
CA ALA A 30 21.15 -22.08 -6.71
C ALA A 30 20.44 -20.72 -6.73
N GLY A 31 19.11 -20.69 -6.51
CA GLY A 31 18.32 -19.47 -6.41
C GLY A 31 18.70 -18.59 -5.22
N ILE A 32 19.00 -19.19 -4.06
CA ILE A 32 19.45 -18.45 -2.87
C ILE A 32 20.85 -17.87 -3.08
N LEU A 33 21.77 -18.61 -3.69
CA LEU A 33 23.13 -18.15 -3.96
C LEU A 33 23.18 -17.05 -5.02
N THR A 34 22.38 -17.13 -6.07
CA THR A 34 22.28 -16.07 -7.09
C THR A 34 21.46 -14.88 -6.62
N GLY A 35 20.37 -15.11 -5.84
CA GLY A 35 19.55 -14.05 -5.25
C GLY A 35 20.34 -13.20 -4.24
N SER A 36 21.15 -13.82 -3.39
CA SER A 36 22.00 -13.08 -2.44
C SER A 36 23.14 -12.31 -3.11
N ALA A 37 23.65 -12.79 -4.24
CA ALA A 37 24.66 -12.06 -5.02
C ALA A 37 24.07 -10.85 -5.76
N LEU A 38 22.84 -10.95 -6.27
CA LEU A 38 22.11 -9.82 -6.87
C LEU A 38 21.66 -8.79 -5.82
N HIS A 39 21.23 -9.25 -4.64
CA HIS A 39 20.82 -8.33 -3.56
C HIS A 39 22.00 -7.57 -2.95
N ARG A 40 23.19 -8.19 -2.90
CA ARG A 40 24.42 -7.52 -2.44
C ARG A 40 24.95 -6.49 -3.43
N LYS A 41 24.68 -6.64 -4.74
CA LYS A 41 25.07 -5.63 -5.74
C LYS A 41 24.13 -4.40 -5.75
N ASN A 42 22.89 -4.54 -5.23
CA ASN A 42 21.98 -3.40 -5.11
C ASN A 42 22.07 -2.69 -3.76
N ALA A 43 22.88 -3.19 -2.83
CA ALA A 43 23.13 -2.54 -1.53
C ALA A 43 24.36 -1.62 -1.51
N GLU A 44 25.16 -1.62 -2.57
CA GLU A 44 26.05 -0.51 -2.83
C GLU A 44 25.23 0.56 -3.54
N ALA A 45 24.74 1.54 -2.75
CA ALA A 45 24.35 2.82 -3.31
C ALA A 45 25.48 3.25 -4.26
N PRO A 46 25.19 3.61 -5.52
CA PRO A 46 26.23 4.10 -6.39
C PRO A 46 26.81 5.35 -5.73
N VAL A 47 28.03 5.24 -5.23
CA VAL A 47 28.89 6.38 -5.01
C VAL A 47 29.11 6.96 -6.41
N LYS A 48 28.11 7.70 -6.88
CA LYS A 48 28.24 8.49 -8.09
C LYS A 48 29.28 9.55 -7.83
N ASP A 49 30.35 9.43 -8.57
CA ASP A 49 31.43 10.36 -8.75
C ASP A 49 31.15 11.77 -8.20
N ALA A 50 32.02 12.18 -7.28
CA ALA A 50 32.11 13.52 -6.71
C ALA A 50 32.50 14.62 -7.74
N SER A 51 32.09 14.50 -8.99
CA SER A 51 32.47 15.44 -10.07
C SER A 51 31.29 16.28 -10.61
N ARG A 52 30.09 16.25 -9.99
CA ARG A 52 29.08 17.29 -10.18
C ARG A 52 29.17 18.31 -9.07
N LEU A 53 30.06 19.28 -9.23
CA LEU A 53 30.10 20.49 -8.40
C LEU A 53 28.72 21.15 -8.39
N GLY A 54 28.01 21.12 -7.25
CA GLY A 54 26.93 22.04 -6.93
C GLY A 54 25.56 21.44 -6.61
N GLU A 55 25.32 20.16 -6.81
CA GLU A 55 23.99 19.59 -6.52
C GLU A 55 23.92 19.18 -5.05
N MET A 56 23.09 19.90 -4.28
CA MET A 56 22.86 19.60 -2.86
C MET A 56 22.08 18.30 -2.73
N SER A 57 22.57 17.36 -1.91
CA SER A 57 21.88 16.11 -1.56
C SER A 57 21.58 16.05 -0.08
N VAL A 58 20.57 15.27 0.28
CA VAL A 58 20.19 14.99 1.68
C VAL A 58 21.31 14.19 2.35
N LEU A 59 21.90 14.73 3.41
CA LEU A 59 22.97 14.10 4.19
C LEU A 59 22.37 13.26 5.34
N PRO A 60 23.12 12.33 5.96
CA PRO A 60 22.65 11.53 7.09
C PRO A 60 22.23 12.34 8.32
N ASP A 61 22.79 13.54 8.50
CA ASP A 61 22.50 14.49 9.58
C ASP A 61 21.48 15.56 9.18
N THR A 62 21.01 15.56 7.94
CA THR A 62 19.93 16.45 7.48
C THR A 62 18.61 16.00 8.05
N ARG A 63 17.89 16.90 8.75
CA ARG A 63 16.53 16.64 9.18
C ARG A 63 15.58 16.68 7.98
N VAL A 64 14.92 15.57 7.66
CA VAL A 64 13.91 15.52 6.61
C VAL A 64 12.52 15.48 7.25
N ARG A 65 11.75 16.53 7.02
CA ARG A 65 10.38 16.68 7.49
C ARG A 65 9.41 16.58 6.32
N VAL A 66 8.41 15.70 6.45
CA VAL A 66 7.39 15.47 5.44
C VAL A 66 6.04 15.97 5.97
N LEU A 67 5.35 16.76 5.15
CA LEU A 67 4.00 17.25 5.37
C LEU A 67 3.07 16.54 4.38
N SER A 68 2.33 15.54 4.85
CA SER A 68 1.35 14.80 4.03
C SER A 68 0.01 15.52 4.05
N HIS A 69 -0.40 16.05 2.90
CA HIS A 69 -1.68 16.74 2.70
C HIS A 69 -2.71 15.74 2.19
N TYR A 70 -3.71 15.44 2.99
CA TYR A 70 -4.78 14.52 2.67
C TYR A 70 -5.97 15.21 2.00
N ARG A 71 -6.81 14.45 1.29
CA ARG A 71 -8.05 14.96 0.65
C ARG A 71 -8.99 15.69 1.60
N CYS A 72 -9.01 15.33 2.89
CA CYS A 72 -9.82 15.98 3.92
C CYS A 72 -9.25 17.33 4.39
N GLY A 73 -8.12 17.77 3.84
CA GLY A 73 -7.42 18.97 4.30
C GLY A 73 -6.56 18.76 5.55
N HIS A 74 -6.59 17.57 6.15
CA HIS A 74 -5.69 17.24 7.26
C HIS A 74 -4.24 17.18 6.78
N ILE A 75 -3.32 17.71 7.61
CA ILE A 75 -1.87 17.67 7.36
C ILE A 75 -1.22 16.86 8.47
N LYS A 76 -0.60 15.73 8.09
CA LYS A 76 0.22 14.90 8.98
C LYS A 76 1.69 15.24 8.78
N THR A 77 2.38 15.63 9.85
CA THR A 77 3.81 15.95 9.81
C THR A 77 4.60 14.84 10.50
N TYR A 78 5.67 14.37 9.86
CA TYR A 78 6.59 13.40 10.44
C TYR A 78 8.01 13.62 9.92
N GLU A 79 9.00 13.06 10.63
CA GLU A 79 10.41 13.04 10.23
C GLU A 79 10.79 11.65 9.70
N THR A 80 11.67 11.61 8.71
CA THR A 80 12.13 10.36 8.09
C THR A 80 13.59 10.45 7.65
N GLN A 81 14.24 9.30 7.48
CA GLN A 81 15.58 9.18 6.92
C GLN A 81 15.59 8.43 5.57
N GLU A 82 14.42 8.16 5.00
CA GLU A 82 14.29 7.43 3.74
C GLU A 82 15.00 8.11 2.55
N TYR A 83 15.14 9.44 2.58
CA TYR A 83 15.61 10.23 1.45
C TYR A 83 17.10 10.59 1.50
N ILE A 84 17.89 9.94 2.36
CA ILE A 84 19.34 10.17 2.42
C ILE A 84 19.99 9.88 1.04
N GLY A 85 20.78 10.83 0.55
CA GLY A 85 21.42 10.75 -0.76
C GLY A 85 20.58 11.28 -1.93
N TYR A 86 19.29 11.62 -1.71
CA TYR A 86 18.45 12.21 -2.75
C TYR A 86 18.84 13.67 -3.01
N THR A 87 18.87 14.06 -4.29
CA THR A 87 18.97 15.46 -4.71
C THR A 87 17.59 16.09 -4.80
N GLU A 88 17.51 17.42 -4.91
CA GLU A 88 16.26 18.14 -5.11
C GLU A 88 15.52 17.66 -6.36
N GLU A 89 16.26 17.39 -7.45
CA GLU A 89 15.69 16.85 -8.68
C GLU A 89 15.07 15.46 -8.47
N MET A 90 15.72 14.59 -7.68
CA MET A 90 15.18 13.25 -7.37
C MET A 90 13.92 13.35 -6.50
N LEU A 91 13.92 14.23 -5.50
CA LEU A 91 12.77 14.47 -4.62
C LEU A 91 11.57 15.02 -5.40
N SER A 92 11.80 15.97 -6.29
CA SER A 92 10.74 16.58 -7.13
C SER A 92 10.13 15.61 -8.15
N LYS A 93 10.80 14.48 -8.44
CA LYS A 93 10.27 13.42 -9.30
C LYS A 93 9.42 12.38 -8.56
N LEU A 94 9.36 12.44 -7.23
CA LEU A 94 8.50 11.56 -6.46
C LEU A 94 7.02 11.91 -6.71
N PRO A 95 6.13 10.94 -6.87
CA PRO A 95 4.71 11.20 -7.13
C PRO A 95 4.09 12.05 -6.02
N GLY A 96 3.47 13.16 -6.40
CA GLY A 96 2.78 14.04 -5.45
C GLY A 96 3.70 14.83 -4.51
N CYS A 97 5.03 14.79 -4.72
CA CYS A 97 6.01 15.47 -3.88
C CYS A 97 6.35 16.86 -4.43
N THR A 98 6.41 17.83 -3.53
CA THR A 98 6.98 19.17 -3.78
C THR A 98 8.03 19.46 -2.72
N VAL A 99 9.21 19.92 -3.13
CA VAL A 99 10.27 20.37 -2.22
C VAL A 99 9.98 21.83 -1.84
N ASP A 100 9.56 22.04 -0.60
CA ASP A 100 9.27 23.38 -0.05
C ASP A 100 10.56 24.08 0.40
N LYS A 101 11.47 23.30 1.01
CA LYS A 101 12.76 23.81 1.50
C LYS A 101 13.82 22.74 1.35
N MET A 102 15.00 23.13 0.89
CA MET A 102 16.17 22.26 0.89
C MET A 102 17.42 23.02 1.33
N THR A 103 17.98 22.63 2.47
CA THR A 103 19.24 23.13 3.03
C THR A 103 20.07 21.95 3.55
N LYS A 104 21.33 22.18 3.90
CA LYS A 104 22.17 21.14 4.52
C LYS A 104 21.60 20.64 5.87
N ALA A 105 20.93 21.52 6.61
CA ALA A 105 20.41 21.20 7.96
C ALA A 105 18.99 20.62 7.90
N GLU A 106 18.15 21.05 6.93
CA GLU A 106 16.74 20.70 6.87
C GLU A 106 16.25 20.61 5.44
N VAL A 107 15.45 19.57 5.18
CA VAL A 107 14.63 19.41 3.97
C VAL A 107 13.18 19.33 4.41
N VAL A 108 12.30 20.07 3.74
CA VAL A 108 10.84 20.04 3.94
C VAL A 108 10.18 19.60 2.64
N LEU A 109 9.44 18.50 2.73
CA LEU A 109 8.71 17.93 1.61
C LEU A 109 7.20 18.05 1.86
N ILE A 110 6.47 18.50 0.84
CA ILE A 110 5.01 18.47 0.83
C ILE A 110 4.58 17.32 -0.06
N MET A 111 3.86 16.34 0.52
CA MET A 111 3.34 15.16 -0.18
C MET A 111 1.83 15.28 -0.31
N SER A 112 1.32 15.33 -1.55
CA SER A 112 -0.11 15.23 -1.82
C SER A 112 -0.54 13.77 -1.78
N VAL A 113 -1.36 13.41 -0.79
CA VAL A 113 -1.85 12.05 -0.58
C VAL A 113 -3.29 11.96 -1.08
N ASP A 114 -3.50 11.16 -2.15
CA ASP A 114 -4.82 11.00 -2.77
C ASP A 114 -5.72 10.04 -1.98
N SER A 115 -5.78 10.25 -0.65
CA SER A 115 -6.63 9.50 0.28
C SER A 115 -7.10 10.40 1.42
N TYR A 116 -8.03 9.88 2.22
CA TYR A 116 -8.42 10.50 3.50
C TYR A 116 -7.44 10.08 4.60
N CYS A 117 -7.27 10.92 5.63
CA CYS A 117 -6.45 10.57 6.78
C CYS A 117 -7.12 9.48 7.64
N ASP A 118 -6.38 8.96 8.62
CA ASP A 118 -6.75 7.78 9.41
C ASP A 118 -8.02 7.93 10.27
N ASN A 119 -8.62 9.14 10.35
CA ASN A 119 -9.74 9.47 11.22
C ASN A 119 -11.10 9.53 10.50
N HIS A 120 -11.22 8.91 9.34
CA HIS A 120 -12.48 8.89 8.59
C HIS A 120 -13.05 7.50 8.45
N TYR A 121 -14.31 7.44 8.05
CA TYR A 121 -15.04 6.23 7.73
C TYR A 121 -15.66 6.36 6.35
N ILE A 122 -15.75 5.26 5.63
CA ILE A 122 -16.40 5.20 4.33
C ILE A 122 -17.58 4.25 4.44
N LEU A 123 -18.79 4.74 4.22
CA LEU A 123 -19.98 3.93 4.06
C LEU A 123 -20.14 3.59 2.59
N LYS A 124 -20.12 2.29 2.27
CA LYS A 124 -20.16 1.81 0.88
C LYS A 124 -20.90 0.48 0.79
N SER A 125 -21.55 0.23 -0.35
CA SER A 125 -22.13 -1.07 -0.66
C SER A 125 -21.04 -2.12 -0.97
N ASP A 126 -21.20 -3.33 -0.42
CA ASP A 126 -20.38 -4.49 -0.79
C ASP A 126 -20.86 -5.13 -2.11
N GLU A 127 -20.16 -6.18 -2.57
CA GLU A 127 -20.50 -6.91 -3.81
C GLU A 127 -21.89 -7.57 -3.76
N ASN A 128 -22.41 -7.87 -2.56
CA ASN A 128 -23.73 -8.46 -2.34
C ASN A 128 -24.84 -7.40 -2.23
N GLY A 129 -24.47 -6.12 -2.21
CA GLY A 129 -25.40 -5.00 -2.10
C GLY A 129 -25.68 -4.56 -0.67
N PHE A 130 -25.01 -5.09 0.35
CA PHE A 130 -25.15 -4.66 1.73
C PHE A 130 -24.24 -3.50 2.06
N LEU A 131 -24.70 -2.59 2.93
CA LEU A 131 -23.88 -1.49 3.39
C LEU A 131 -22.77 -1.98 4.33
N CYS A 132 -21.58 -1.44 4.13
CA CYS A 132 -20.41 -1.71 4.96
C CYS A 132 -19.71 -0.42 5.34
N VAL A 133 -19.25 -0.33 6.59
CA VAL A 133 -18.44 0.76 7.10
C VAL A 133 -16.99 0.34 7.10
N PHE A 134 -16.17 1.08 6.38
CA PHE A 134 -14.72 0.90 6.28
C PHE A 134 -14.01 2.00 7.06
N SER A 135 -12.99 1.66 7.85
CA SER A 135 -12.08 2.66 8.42
C SER A 135 -11.06 3.08 7.35
N THR A 136 -10.71 4.35 7.30
CA THR A 136 -9.61 4.85 6.46
C THR A 136 -8.24 4.65 7.10
N ASP A 137 -8.19 4.22 8.36
CA ASP A 137 -6.96 3.87 9.06
C ASP A 137 -6.31 2.64 8.40
N ALA A 138 -5.23 2.87 7.65
CA ALA A 138 -4.49 1.83 6.95
C ALA A 138 -3.81 0.82 7.89
N GLU A 139 -3.53 1.21 9.14
CA GLU A 139 -2.98 0.33 10.17
C GLU A 139 -4.06 -0.50 10.87
N SER A 140 -5.32 -0.06 10.75
CA SER A 140 -6.47 -0.79 11.28
C SER A 140 -6.70 -2.06 10.46
N LYS A 141 -6.29 -3.20 11.00
CA LYS A 141 -6.63 -4.53 10.46
C LYS A 141 -8.08 -4.93 10.75
N LYS A 142 -8.94 -3.99 11.14
CA LYS A 142 -10.33 -4.27 11.45
C LYS A 142 -11.09 -4.59 10.17
N ALA A 143 -11.82 -5.71 10.19
CA ALA A 143 -12.74 -6.04 9.11
C ALA A 143 -13.82 -4.94 9.00
N PRO A 144 -14.33 -4.66 7.78
CA PRO A 144 -15.44 -3.75 7.60
C PRO A 144 -16.66 -4.18 8.44
N ILE A 145 -17.34 -3.22 9.03
CA ILE A 145 -18.58 -3.47 9.75
C ILE A 145 -19.70 -3.58 8.72
N ARG A 146 -20.27 -4.77 8.53
CA ARG A 146 -21.40 -4.98 7.65
C ARG A 146 -22.70 -4.66 8.40
N LEU A 147 -23.54 -3.87 7.74
CA LEU A 147 -24.87 -3.51 8.21
C LEU A 147 -25.92 -4.41 7.53
N ASP A 148 -27.05 -4.65 8.20
CA ASP A 148 -28.17 -5.42 7.63
C ASP A 148 -29.11 -4.52 6.81
N ILE A 149 -28.53 -3.67 5.99
CA ILE A 149 -29.22 -2.73 5.10
C ILE A 149 -28.80 -3.03 3.68
N ASN A 150 -29.77 -3.35 2.81
CA ASN A 150 -29.51 -3.57 1.39
C ASN A 150 -29.58 -2.23 0.65
N ALA A 151 -28.45 -1.78 0.12
CA ALA A 151 -28.37 -0.52 -0.62
C ALA A 151 -29.33 -0.46 -1.83
N LYS A 152 -29.66 -1.61 -2.44
CA LYS A 152 -30.57 -1.69 -3.59
C LYS A 152 -32.05 -1.40 -3.22
N SER A 153 -32.41 -1.42 -1.94
CA SER A 153 -33.74 -1.05 -1.48
C SER A 153 -33.91 0.45 -1.27
N LEU A 154 -32.81 1.21 -1.35
CA LEU A 154 -32.79 2.66 -1.17
C LEU A 154 -33.16 3.41 -2.47
N PRO A 155 -33.52 4.68 -2.40
CA PRO A 155 -33.69 5.54 -3.57
C PRO A 155 -32.46 5.52 -4.48
N GLN A 156 -32.68 5.66 -5.79
CA GLN A 156 -31.61 5.50 -6.80
C GLN A 156 -30.42 6.46 -6.59
N ASP A 157 -30.68 7.68 -6.14
CA ASP A 157 -29.63 8.68 -5.93
C ASP A 157 -28.75 8.29 -4.71
N GLU A 158 -29.36 7.80 -3.66
CA GLU A 158 -28.66 7.25 -2.49
C GLU A 158 -27.85 6.01 -2.86
N TYR A 159 -28.46 5.08 -3.60
CA TYR A 159 -27.77 3.90 -4.09
C TYR A 159 -26.53 4.25 -4.91
N ASN A 160 -26.63 5.21 -5.83
CA ASN A 160 -25.51 5.65 -6.66
C ASN A 160 -24.38 6.29 -5.84
N SER A 161 -24.73 7.00 -4.78
CA SER A 161 -23.77 7.62 -3.86
C SER A 161 -23.06 6.56 -3.01
N LEU A 162 -23.80 5.58 -2.51
CA LEU A 162 -23.29 4.49 -1.69
C LEU A 162 -22.43 3.49 -2.47
N ILE A 163 -22.64 3.30 -3.77
CA ILE A 163 -21.71 2.53 -4.61
C ILE A 163 -20.35 3.21 -4.69
N LYS A 164 -20.31 4.54 -4.82
CA LYS A 164 -19.07 5.32 -4.88
C LYS A 164 -18.37 5.36 -3.52
N GLY A 165 -19.15 5.31 -2.45
CA GLY A 165 -18.73 5.47 -1.06
C GLY A 165 -18.88 6.91 -0.60
N ILE A 166 -19.52 7.06 0.57
CA ILE A 166 -19.70 8.34 1.25
C ILE A 166 -18.76 8.39 2.43
N VAL A 167 -18.03 9.50 2.57
CA VAL A 167 -17.03 9.69 3.63
C VAL A 167 -17.63 10.46 4.79
N PHE A 168 -17.37 9.99 6.01
CA PHE A 168 -17.84 10.56 7.26
C PHE A 168 -16.66 10.78 8.23
N ASN A 169 -16.78 11.76 9.11
CA ASN A 169 -15.76 12.05 10.13
C ASN A 169 -15.90 11.18 11.38
N SER A 170 -17.07 10.57 11.58
CA SER A 170 -17.33 9.72 12.75
C SER A 170 -18.37 8.64 12.45
N LEU A 171 -18.43 7.62 13.30
CA LEU A 171 -19.50 6.61 13.27
C LEU A 171 -20.87 7.21 13.64
N GLU A 172 -20.87 8.26 14.45
CA GLU A 172 -22.09 8.98 14.82
C GLU A 172 -22.74 9.67 13.62
N GLU A 173 -21.94 10.32 12.77
CA GLU A 173 -22.41 10.90 11.51
C GLU A 173 -23.02 9.83 10.59
N ILE A 174 -22.45 8.62 10.55
CA ILE A 174 -23.01 7.49 9.80
C ILE A 174 -24.38 7.11 10.37
N ASN A 175 -24.51 6.99 11.68
CA ASN A 175 -25.78 6.64 12.31
C ASN A 175 -26.89 7.68 12.00
N ILE A 176 -26.56 8.96 12.11
CA ILE A 176 -27.50 10.06 11.76
C ILE A 176 -27.90 9.98 10.28
N TYR A 177 -26.95 9.70 9.39
CA TYR A 177 -27.24 9.55 7.96
C TYR A 177 -28.17 8.35 7.72
N LEU A 178 -27.91 7.20 8.35
CA LEU A 178 -28.72 5.98 8.21
C LEU A 178 -30.15 6.19 8.71
N GLU A 179 -30.35 6.85 9.86
CA GLU A 179 -31.67 7.23 10.37
C GLU A 179 -32.44 8.11 9.36
N GLY A 180 -31.73 8.97 8.63
CA GLY A 180 -32.34 9.85 7.63
C GLY A 180 -32.78 9.15 6.36
N ILE A 181 -32.19 8.02 5.97
CA ILE A 181 -32.54 7.28 4.76
C ILE A 181 -33.56 6.16 5.00
N GLU A 182 -33.85 5.78 6.25
CA GLU A 182 -34.87 4.80 6.62
C GLU A 182 -36.28 5.42 6.79
N THR A 183 -36.41 6.75 6.76
CA THR A 183 -37.66 7.49 6.87
C THR A 183 -38.22 7.87 5.52
#